data_63ed9056b313c695b2006704987ddb45
#
_entry.id   63ed9056b313c695b2006704987ddb45
#
_cell.length_a   1.000
_cell.length_b   1.000
_cell.length_c   1.000
_cell.angle_alpha   90.00
_cell.angle_beta   90.00
_cell.angle_gamma   90.00
#
_symmetry.space_group_name_H-M   'P 1'
#
loop_
_entity.id
_entity.type
_entity.pdbx_description
1 polymer ?
#
loop_
_entity_poly.entity_id
_entity_poly.type
_entity_poly.pdbx_seq_one_letter_code
_entity_poly.pdbx_strand_id
1 'polypeptide(L)'
;MKSFRVSTRHSGVRRIVRVTVYPDVERLRQVAHRYRSPYAYTDPDLFSRALAVTHAVEIYHIGADGSEKRSPVAAHIRLFEGALGTGVVTHEVTHAALAIYGQDCLEKEGPVHEDLPQEEILCYLVGDLAARIVNKLYEFGYYGKGNDG
;
A
#
# COMPACT_ATOMS: atom_id res chain seq x y z
N MET A 1 13.13 -11.79 -4.76
CA MET A 1 12.08 -11.05 -4.02
C MET A 1 12.72 -9.91 -3.26
N LYS A 2 12.18 -8.74 -3.37
CA LYS A 2 12.67 -7.53 -2.72
C LYS A 2 11.57 -6.89 -1.87
N SER A 3 11.91 -6.52 -0.65
CA SER A 3 10.99 -5.80 0.23
C SER A 3 11.61 -4.49 0.70
N PHE A 4 10.78 -3.47 0.83
CA PHE A 4 11.19 -2.16 1.33
C PHE A 4 10.01 -1.46 2.02
N ARG A 5 10.30 -0.33 2.64
CA ARG A 5 9.31 0.49 3.32
C ARG A 5 9.41 1.93 2.84
N VAL A 6 8.28 2.58 2.72
CA VAL A 6 8.19 4.03 2.56
C VAL A 6 7.34 4.62 3.67
N SER A 7 7.53 5.88 3.98
CA SER A 7 6.74 6.57 5.01
C SER A 7 6.15 7.86 4.47
N THR A 8 5.04 8.27 5.05
CA THR A 8 4.36 9.53 4.78
C THR A 8 3.82 10.12 6.08
N ARG A 9 3.67 11.45 6.13
CA ARG A 9 3.12 12.18 7.29
C ARG A 9 1.87 12.99 6.95
N HIS A 10 1.38 12.89 5.74
CA HIS A 10 0.28 13.73 5.25
C HIS A 10 -1.08 13.44 5.92
N SER A 11 -1.20 12.36 6.68
CA SER A 11 -2.39 12.08 7.50
C SER A 11 -2.34 12.71 8.90
N GLY A 12 -1.28 13.44 9.23
CA GLY A 12 -1.06 14.03 10.54
C GLY A 12 -0.13 13.23 11.46
N VAL A 13 0.09 11.96 11.18
CA VAL A 13 1.04 11.08 11.88
C VAL A 13 1.91 10.34 10.87
N ARG A 14 3.06 9.85 11.32
CA ARG A 14 3.93 9.04 10.47
C ARG A 14 3.31 7.67 10.23
N ARG A 15 3.10 7.32 8.97
CA ARG A 15 2.60 6.02 8.55
C ARG A 15 3.60 5.35 7.61
N ILE A 16 3.70 4.04 7.71
CA ILE A 16 4.58 3.21 6.90
C ILE A 16 3.74 2.34 5.97
N VAL A 17 4.17 2.26 4.72
CA VAL A 17 3.67 1.28 3.75
C VAL A 17 4.81 0.31 3.44
N ARG A 18 4.56 -0.97 3.63
CA ARG A 18 5.46 -2.05 3.20
C ARG A 18 5.21 -2.36 1.74
N VAL A 19 6.27 -2.57 0.99
CA VAL A 19 6.18 -2.97 -0.42
C VAL A 19 7.03 -4.22 -0.62
N THR A 20 6.46 -5.24 -1.23
CA THR A 20 7.17 -6.45 -1.64
C THR A 20 6.99 -6.67 -3.13
N VAL A 21 8.09 -6.86 -3.84
CA VAL A 21 8.09 -7.18 -5.27
C VAL A 21 8.41 -8.65 -5.46
N TYR A 22 7.51 -9.37 -6.08
CA TYR A 22 7.59 -10.81 -6.32
C TYR A 22 8.07 -11.08 -7.75
N PRO A 23 9.06 -11.94 -7.95
CA PRO A 23 9.45 -12.36 -9.29
C PRO A 23 8.46 -13.35 -9.91
N ASP A 24 7.64 -14.02 -9.07
CA ASP A 24 6.65 -15.01 -9.47
C ASP A 24 5.24 -14.53 -9.10
N VAL A 25 4.38 -14.39 -10.12
CA VAL A 25 3.00 -13.93 -9.93
C VAL A 25 2.15 -14.93 -9.15
N GLU A 26 2.39 -16.22 -9.28
CA GLU A 26 1.65 -17.25 -8.53
C GLU A 26 1.96 -17.17 -7.04
N ARG A 27 3.22 -16.89 -6.69
CA ARG A 27 3.60 -16.66 -5.30
C ARG A 27 2.91 -15.43 -4.71
N LEU A 28 2.86 -14.34 -5.46
CA LEU A 28 2.12 -13.14 -5.07
C LEU A 28 0.65 -13.47 -4.77
N ARG A 29 -0.01 -14.19 -5.66
CA ARG A 29 -1.41 -14.57 -5.53
C ARG A 29 -1.67 -15.46 -4.31
N GLN A 30 -0.81 -16.44 -4.07
CA GLN A 30 -0.89 -17.30 -2.90
C GLN A 30 -0.78 -16.51 -1.60
N VAL A 31 0.19 -15.60 -1.51
CA VAL A 31 0.40 -14.77 -0.32
C VAL A 31 -0.75 -13.78 -0.14
N ALA A 32 -1.20 -13.13 -1.22
CA ALA A 32 -2.34 -12.23 -1.17
C ALA A 32 -3.61 -12.93 -0.66
N HIS A 33 -3.86 -14.14 -1.15
CA HIS A 33 -5.00 -14.95 -0.71
C HIS A 33 -4.92 -15.31 0.79
N ARG A 34 -3.74 -15.62 1.29
CA ARG A 34 -3.52 -15.94 2.72
C ARG A 34 -3.88 -14.77 3.63
N TYR A 35 -3.59 -13.55 3.22
CA TYR A 35 -3.82 -12.33 4.00
C TYR A 35 -5.09 -11.57 3.60
N ARG A 36 -6.00 -12.20 2.84
CA ARG A 36 -7.25 -11.57 2.45
C ARG A 36 -8.11 -11.17 3.65
N SER A 37 -8.90 -10.11 3.47
CA SER A 37 -9.90 -9.72 4.47
C SER A 37 -10.91 -10.84 4.71
N PRO A 38 -11.35 -11.07 5.95
CA PRO A 38 -12.44 -12.02 6.24
C PRO A 38 -13.71 -11.73 5.44
N TYR A 39 -13.98 -10.49 5.09
CA TYR A 39 -15.15 -10.10 4.30
C TYR A 39 -15.05 -10.51 2.82
N ALA A 40 -13.83 -10.71 2.33
CA ALA A 40 -13.57 -11.12 0.95
C ALA A 40 -13.39 -12.63 0.78
N TYR A 41 -13.51 -13.38 1.84
CA TYR A 41 -13.04 -14.75 1.84
C TYR A 41 -14.02 -15.76 1.22
N THR A 42 -15.22 -15.33 0.89
CA THR A 42 -16.22 -16.14 0.19
C THR A 42 -15.92 -16.35 -1.30
N ASP A 43 -15.01 -15.55 -1.87
CA ASP A 43 -14.55 -15.70 -3.25
C ASP A 43 -13.17 -16.37 -3.30
N PRO A 44 -13.10 -17.68 -3.63
CA PRO A 44 -11.81 -18.38 -3.73
C PRO A 44 -10.94 -17.89 -4.87
N ASP A 45 -11.51 -17.21 -5.86
CA ASP A 45 -10.82 -16.74 -7.06
C ASP A 45 -10.49 -15.23 -7.02
N LEU A 46 -10.69 -14.58 -5.87
CA LEU A 46 -10.55 -13.12 -5.73
C LEU A 46 -9.23 -12.58 -6.30
N PHE A 47 -8.13 -13.28 -6.09
CA PHE A 47 -6.81 -12.86 -6.57
C PHE A 47 -6.25 -13.72 -7.71
N SER A 48 -7.05 -14.57 -8.33
CA SER A 48 -6.58 -15.51 -9.37
C SER A 48 -6.00 -14.83 -10.60
N ARG A 49 -6.37 -13.57 -10.86
CA ARG A 49 -5.88 -12.76 -11.99
C ARG A 49 -5.11 -11.51 -11.55
N ALA A 50 -4.87 -11.35 -10.25
CA ALA A 50 -4.20 -10.18 -9.74
C ALA A 50 -2.73 -10.13 -10.19
N LEU A 51 -2.29 -8.94 -10.58
CA LEU A 51 -0.89 -8.63 -10.88
C LEU A 51 -0.25 -7.81 -9.76
N ALA A 52 -1.08 -7.28 -8.88
CA ALA A 52 -0.68 -6.58 -7.66
C ALA A 52 -1.85 -6.61 -6.68
N VAL A 53 -1.56 -6.51 -5.39
CA VAL A 53 -2.59 -6.49 -4.34
C VAL A 53 -2.11 -5.62 -3.18
N THR A 54 -3.01 -4.79 -2.67
CA THR A 54 -2.78 -4.00 -1.45
C THR A 54 -3.73 -4.45 -0.35
N HIS A 55 -3.17 -4.68 0.82
CA HIS A 55 -3.94 -4.93 2.04
C HIS A 55 -3.76 -3.76 3.01
N ALA A 56 -4.87 -3.23 3.53
CA ALA A 56 -4.84 -2.40 4.72
C ALA A 56 -4.40 -3.25 5.91
N VAL A 57 -3.59 -2.68 6.80
CA VAL A 57 -3.01 -3.39 7.95
C VAL A 57 -3.25 -2.56 9.19
N GLU A 58 -3.70 -3.20 10.25
CA GLU A 58 -3.71 -2.64 11.60
C GLU A 58 -3.01 -3.62 12.55
N ILE A 59 -1.89 -3.19 13.10
CA ILE A 59 -1.08 -4.01 14.01
C ILE A 59 -0.98 -3.27 15.34
N TYR A 60 -1.33 -3.96 16.41
CA TYR A 60 -1.22 -3.46 17.78
C TYR A 60 -0.19 -4.28 18.54
N HIS A 61 0.68 -3.60 19.28
CA HIS A 61 1.59 -4.22 20.24
C HIS A 61 1.03 -4.04 21.64
N ILE A 62 0.90 -5.15 22.36
CA ILE A 62 0.45 -5.13 23.76
C ILE A 62 1.67 -5.11 24.65
N GLY A 63 1.83 -4.07 25.46
CA GLY A 63 2.89 -3.96 26.47
C GLY A 63 2.67 -4.88 27.64
N ALA A 64 3.72 -5.09 28.45
CA ALA A 64 3.67 -5.90 29.67
C ALA A 64 2.66 -5.36 30.69
N ASP A 65 2.37 -4.06 30.65
CA ASP A 65 1.38 -3.38 31.49
C ASP A 65 -0.06 -3.45 30.93
N GLY A 66 -0.29 -4.19 29.83
CA GLY A 66 -1.56 -4.28 29.15
C GLY A 66 -1.89 -3.09 28.22
N SER A 67 -0.99 -2.09 28.09
CA SER A 67 -1.17 -1.00 27.17
C SER A 67 -1.08 -1.46 25.72
N GLU A 68 -1.92 -0.88 24.86
CA GLU A 68 -1.89 -1.12 23.42
C GLU A 68 -1.16 0.01 22.70
N LYS A 69 -0.22 -0.33 21.83
CA LYS A 69 0.45 0.60 20.94
C LYS A 69 0.23 0.19 19.49
N ARG A 70 -0.37 1.06 18.71
CA ARG A 70 -0.57 0.85 17.28
C ARG A 70 0.77 0.95 16.53
N SER A 71 1.05 -0.04 15.68
CA SER A 71 2.16 0.02 14.75
C SER A 71 1.95 1.14 13.72
N PRO A 72 3.01 1.85 13.30
CA PRO A 72 2.88 2.83 12.22
C PRO A 72 2.58 2.20 10.85
N VAL A 73 2.73 0.90 10.68
CA VAL A 73 2.43 0.21 9.41
C VAL A 73 0.93 0.24 9.14
N ALA A 74 0.54 0.82 8.01
CA ALA A 74 -0.86 1.03 7.63
C ALA A 74 -1.32 0.17 6.45
N ALA A 75 -0.39 -0.25 5.60
CA ALA A 75 -0.71 -1.05 4.43
C ALA A 75 0.50 -1.87 3.96
N HIS A 76 0.21 -2.95 3.26
CA HIS A 76 1.21 -3.75 2.56
C HIS A 76 0.82 -3.87 1.08
N ILE A 77 1.67 -3.34 0.21
CA ILE A 77 1.54 -3.46 -1.24
C ILE A 77 2.39 -4.63 -1.72
N ARG A 78 1.78 -5.52 -2.48
CA ARG A 78 2.47 -6.63 -3.14
C ARG A 78 2.42 -6.42 -4.64
N LEU A 79 3.58 -6.32 -5.26
CA LEU A 79 3.77 -6.07 -6.68
C LEU A 79 4.39 -7.30 -7.36
N PHE A 80 4.08 -7.47 -8.64
CA PHE A 80 4.73 -8.46 -9.49
C PHE A 80 5.76 -7.76 -10.39
N GLU A 81 6.97 -8.30 -10.43
CA GLU A 81 8.09 -7.75 -11.19
C GLU A 81 7.78 -7.54 -12.68
N GLY A 82 6.96 -8.41 -13.27
CA GLY A 82 6.53 -8.32 -14.67
C GLY A 82 5.42 -7.30 -14.94
N ALA A 83 4.89 -6.61 -13.92
CA ALA A 83 3.77 -5.68 -14.06
C ALA A 83 3.95 -4.45 -13.15
N LEU A 84 5.00 -3.68 -13.39
CA LEU A 84 5.36 -2.48 -12.61
C LEU A 84 5.08 -1.17 -13.37
N GLY A 85 4.18 -1.19 -14.32
CA GLY A 85 3.76 0.02 -15.01
C GLY A 85 3.14 1.04 -14.06
N THR A 86 3.18 2.32 -14.44
CA THR A 86 2.67 3.42 -13.60
C THR A 86 1.21 3.25 -13.23
N GLY A 87 0.39 2.68 -14.13
CA GLY A 87 -1.02 2.39 -13.84
C GLY A 87 -1.20 1.41 -12.69
N VAL A 88 -0.46 0.31 -12.68
CA VAL A 88 -0.51 -0.71 -11.61
C VAL A 88 -0.02 -0.12 -10.29
N VAL A 89 1.13 0.53 -10.30
CA VAL A 89 1.71 1.12 -9.09
C VAL A 89 0.79 2.19 -8.50
N THR A 90 0.26 3.09 -9.33
CA THR A 90 -0.66 4.14 -8.88
C THR A 90 -1.97 3.56 -8.32
N HIS A 91 -2.51 2.52 -8.95
CA HIS A 91 -3.69 1.81 -8.47
C HIS A 91 -3.47 1.30 -7.03
N GLU A 92 -2.37 0.60 -6.79
CA GLU A 92 -2.05 0.04 -5.48
C GLU A 92 -1.73 1.12 -4.44
N VAL A 93 -1.02 2.17 -4.84
CA VAL A 93 -0.76 3.33 -3.99
C VAL A 93 -2.07 4.00 -3.55
N THR A 94 -3.06 4.08 -4.44
CA THR A 94 -4.37 4.66 -4.11
C THR A 94 -5.07 3.83 -3.03
N HIS A 95 -5.02 2.51 -3.10
CA HIS A 95 -5.53 1.65 -2.03
C HIS A 95 -4.82 1.91 -0.70
N ALA A 96 -3.50 2.04 -0.70
CA ALA A 96 -2.74 2.34 0.52
C ALA A 96 -3.08 3.72 1.10
N ALA A 97 -3.21 4.72 0.24
CA ALA A 97 -3.60 6.08 0.65
C ALA A 97 -5.01 6.11 1.26
N LEU A 98 -5.95 5.40 0.67
CA LEU A 98 -7.31 5.25 1.21
C LEU A 98 -7.30 4.54 2.56
N ALA A 99 -6.48 3.52 2.73
CA ALA A 99 -6.32 2.84 4.02
C ALA A 99 -5.82 3.80 5.11
N ILE A 100 -4.80 4.59 4.81
CA ILE A 100 -4.25 5.60 5.73
C ILE A 100 -5.29 6.67 6.04
N TYR A 101 -5.97 7.21 5.01
CA TYR A 101 -7.03 8.20 5.21
C TYR A 101 -8.13 7.65 6.13
N GLY A 102 -8.59 6.43 5.88
CA GLY A 102 -9.61 5.78 6.71
C GLY A 102 -9.18 5.59 8.15
N GLN A 103 -7.93 5.24 8.38
CA GLN A 103 -7.38 5.01 9.73
C GLN A 103 -7.15 6.30 10.52
N ASP A 104 -6.68 7.36 9.86
CA ASP A 104 -6.17 8.56 10.54
C ASP A 104 -7.08 9.79 10.39
N CYS A 105 -7.86 9.89 9.32
CA CYS A 105 -8.55 11.12 8.94
C CYS A 105 -10.08 10.99 8.91
N LEU A 106 -10.62 9.82 8.57
CA LEU A 106 -12.06 9.66 8.33
C LEU A 106 -12.93 10.11 9.51
N GLU A 107 -12.53 9.76 10.73
CA GLU A 107 -13.27 10.12 11.95
C GLU A 107 -13.22 11.62 12.24
N LYS A 108 -12.06 12.26 12.01
CA LYS A 108 -11.84 13.69 12.29
C LYS A 108 -12.37 14.59 11.20
N GLU A 109 -12.11 14.25 9.96
CA GLU A 109 -12.31 15.10 8.78
C GLU A 109 -13.57 14.72 7.99
N GLY A 110 -14.13 13.53 8.25
CA GLY A 110 -15.23 12.97 7.49
C GLY A 110 -14.82 12.37 6.15
N PRO A 111 -15.80 11.91 5.34
CA PRO A 111 -15.52 11.31 4.03
C PRO A 111 -14.93 12.33 3.05
N VAL A 112 -14.23 11.83 2.04
CA VAL A 112 -13.63 12.65 0.99
C VAL A 112 -14.73 13.28 0.14
N HIS A 113 -14.71 14.62 0.02
CA HIS A 113 -15.59 15.40 -0.84
C HIS A 113 -14.77 16.28 -1.77
N GLU A 114 -15.33 16.60 -2.95
CA GLU A 114 -14.73 17.56 -3.89
C GLU A 114 -14.52 18.93 -3.25
N ASP A 115 -13.40 19.55 -3.61
CA ASP A 115 -13.03 20.93 -3.24
C ASP A 115 -12.96 21.19 -1.71
N LEU A 116 -12.83 20.13 -0.90
CA LEU A 116 -12.68 20.23 0.54
C LEU A 116 -11.29 19.73 1.01
N PRO A 117 -10.84 20.10 2.22
CA PRO A 117 -9.55 19.68 2.77
C PRO A 117 -9.31 18.18 2.73
N GLN A 118 -10.36 17.37 2.81
CA GLN A 118 -10.30 15.92 2.76
C GLN A 118 -9.73 15.40 1.43
N GLU A 119 -10.14 15.99 0.31
CA GLU A 119 -9.61 15.67 -1.01
C GLU A 119 -8.11 15.99 -1.10
N GLU A 120 -7.69 17.15 -0.61
CA GLU A 120 -6.29 17.55 -0.58
C GLU A 120 -5.43 16.59 0.23
N ILE A 121 -5.87 16.17 1.40
CA ILE A 121 -5.16 15.19 2.23
C ILE A 121 -4.95 13.90 1.43
N LEU A 122 -5.99 13.38 0.80
CA LEU A 122 -5.91 12.16 0.01
C LEU A 122 -4.95 12.32 -1.19
N CYS A 123 -5.03 13.44 -1.90
CA CYS A 123 -4.16 13.73 -3.03
C CYS A 123 -2.68 13.81 -2.62
N TYR A 124 -2.36 14.44 -1.49
CA TYR A 124 -1.00 14.46 -0.95
C TYR A 124 -0.52 13.08 -0.54
N LEU A 125 -1.36 12.26 0.07
CA LEU A 125 -1.01 10.87 0.41
C LEU A 125 -0.67 10.06 -0.86
N VAL A 126 -1.50 10.12 -1.87
CA VAL A 126 -1.27 9.42 -3.15
C VAL A 126 0.02 9.90 -3.80
N GLY A 127 0.20 11.21 -3.94
CA GLY A 127 1.38 11.80 -4.60
C GLY A 127 2.68 11.47 -3.88
N ASP A 128 2.71 11.60 -2.56
CA ASP A 128 3.90 11.31 -1.74
C ASP A 128 4.28 9.83 -1.78
N LEU A 129 3.31 8.94 -1.57
CA LEU A 129 3.55 7.49 -1.63
C LEU A 129 3.99 7.04 -3.01
N ALA A 130 3.33 7.53 -4.07
CA ALA A 130 3.69 7.18 -5.44
C ALA A 130 5.12 7.59 -5.78
N ALA A 131 5.53 8.82 -5.45
CA ALA A 131 6.88 9.31 -5.67
C ALA A 131 7.92 8.47 -4.93
N ARG A 132 7.69 8.16 -3.66
CA ARG A 132 8.62 7.39 -2.84
C ARG A 132 8.77 5.94 -3.31
N ILE A 133 7.66 5.30 -3.67
CA ILE A 133 7.67 3.91 -4.16
C ILE A 133 8.34 3.83 -5.52
N VAL A 134 8.00 4.71 -6.46
CA VAL A 134 8.61 4.75 -7.79
C VAL A 134 10.12 4.98 -7.69
N ASN A 135 10.56 5.93 -6.85
CA ASN A 135 11.98 6.17 -6.63
C ASN A 135 12.70 4.93 -6.10
N LYS A 136 12.10 4.19 -5.17
CA LYS A 136 12.66 2.93 -4.67
C LYS A 136 12.75 1.85 -5.74
N LEU A 137 11.73 1.74 -6.58
CA LEU A 137 11.74 0.79 -7.70
C LEU A 137 12.86 1.12 -8.71
N TYR A 138 13.14 2.40 -8.96
CA TYR A 138 14.29 2.83 -9.74
C TYR A 138 15.61 2.49 -9.06
N GLU A 139 15.76 2.81 -7.77
CA GLU A 139 16.97 2.49 -7.01
C GLU A 139 17.32 1.01 -7.04
N PHE A 140 16.31 0.14 -6.98
CA PHE A 140 16.49 -1.31 -7.02
C PHE A 140 16.62 -1.88 -8.43
N GLY A 141 16.55 -1.05 -9.47
CA GLY A 141 16.76 -1.44 -10.85
C GLY A 141 15.58 -2.14 -11.52
N TYR A 142 14.37 -2.05 -10.96
CA TYR A 142 13.17 -2.64 -11.56
C TYR A 142 12.71 -1.92 -12.82
N TYR A 143 12.96 -0.62 -12.91
CA TYR A 143 12.78 0.14 -14.14
C TYR A 143 14.13 0.16 -14.85
N GLY A 144 14.25 -0.59 -15.92
CA GLY A 144 15.48 -0.64 -16.70
C GLY A 144 15.89 0.77 -17.17
N LYS A 145 17.20 1.02 -17.28
CA LYS A 145 17.68 2.03 -18.19
C LYS A 145 17.09 1.67 -19.54
N GLY A 146 16.30 2.54 -20.14
CA GLY A 146 15.75 2.30 -21.44
C GLY A 146 16.85 1.72 -22.32
N ASN A 147 16.53 0.69 -23.07
CA ASN A 147 17.46 0.19 -24.09
C ASN A 147 17.76 1.38 -25.01
N ASP A 148 18.84 2.09 -24.72
CA ASP A 148 19.51 2.92 -25.67
C ASP A 148 20.17 1.98 -26.69
N GLY A 149 19.32 1.49 -27.58
CA GLY A 149 19.75 0.67 -28.67
C GLY A 149 19.51 1.38 -29.97
#